data_c538f3dc41842da18358ae8e8f7b5973
#
_entry.id   c538f3dc41842da18358ae8e8f7b5973
#
_cell.length_a   1.000
_cell.length_b   1.000
_cell.length_c   1.000
_cell.angle_alpha   90.00
_cell.angle_beta   90.00
_cell.angle_gamma   90.00
#
_symmetry.space_group_name_H-M   'P 1'
#
loop_
_entity.id
_entity.type
_entity.pdbx_description
1 polymer ?
#
loop_
_entity_poly.entity_id
_entity_poly.type
_entity_poly.pdbx_seq_one_letter_code
_entity_poly.pdbx_strand_id
1 'polypeptide(L)'
;MNPFEFFIPQNITVGAGTLAKLPECAKKLGGSHAMLISGPTLRKMGVVDKAADYLKDAGMAVDIFTDVEANPSVTTVEKATEAYKDSGADFIVALGGGSPMDVAKAVGVTAKYGGSITEYEGAHKVPGKIVPLIAIPTTAGTGSEVTAFSVITDHSRDYKLTVFSYELLPAYAILDPELLTSAPASVAAACGIDAFIHAEEAYVSTAASPFSDAMAEKAMELIGGNIRRFVARRTDLEAAEAMLTGSLFAGIAFSFARLGNVHAMSHPVSAFFNVAHGVANAVLLPVIAEYNALADHGRYLKIYNYISPIPVYEDEFEPLMLVDAIRELNEDIGIPEDLTIAIRQAKKGEEISDEEIESKIDAMADDAMKSGNIAVNPRSSRKQDIVKLYYKAL
;
A
#
# COMPACT_ATOMS: atom_id res chain seq x y z
N MET A 1 3.55 10.13 -26.69
CA MET A 1 2.88 9.22 -25.72
C MET A 1 3.37 7.82 -26.02
N ASN A 2 3.87 7.11 -25.01
CA ASN A 2 4.24 5.69 -25.16
C ASN A 2 2.97 4.83 -25.28
N PRO A 3 3.01 3.70 -26.01
CA PRO A 3 1.92 2.71 -25.96
C PRO A 3 1.71 2.23 -24.53
N PHE A 4 0.45 2.06 -24.13
CA PHE A 4 0.10 1.55 -22.80
C PHE A 4 -1.06 0.58 -22.89
N GLU A 5 -1.12 -0.34 -21.93
CA GLU A 5 -2.22 -1.28 -21.71
C GLU A 5 -2.72 -1.11 -20.28
N PHE A 6 -4.00 -1.35 -20.04
CA PHE A 6 -4.56 -1.44 -18.70
C PHE A 6 -5.54 -2.60 -18.61
N PHE A 7 -5.66 -3.16 -17.41
CA PHE A 7 -6.48 -4.32 -17.14
C PHE A 7 -7.06 -4.26 -15.73
N ILE A 8 -8.38 -4.12 -15.62
CA ILE A 8 -9.10 -4.08 -14.33
C ILE A 8 -10.26 -5.07 -14.41
N PRO A 9 -10.00 -6.38 -14.18
CA PRO A 9 -11.03 -7.42 -14.36
C PRO A 9 -11.91 -7.63 -13.14
N GLN A 10 -11.97 -6.68 -12.20
CA GLN A 10 -12.54 -6.86 -10.88
C GLN A 10 -13.95 -6.31 -10.75
N ASN A 11 -14.71 -6.92 -9.83
CA ASN A 11 -15.94 -6.36 -9.32
C ASN A 11 -15.63 -5.58 -8.02
N ILE A 12 -15.85 -4.29 -8.02
CA ILE A 12 -15.56 -3.41 -6.90
C ILE A 12 -16.87 -2.86 -6.35
N THR A 13 -17.06 -2.95 -5.03
CA THR A 13 -18.21 -2.39 -4.31
C THR A 13 -17.70 -1.40 -3.26
N VAL A 14 -18.18 -0.17 -3.28
CA VAL A 14 -17.80 0.88 -2.33
C VAL A 14 -19.03 1.41 -1.60
N GLY A 15 -18.90 1.73 -0.32
CA GLY A 15 -19.90 2.41 0.50
C GLY A 15 -20.07 1.80 1.89
N ALA A 16 -20.62 2.60 2.80
CA ALA A 16 -20.85 2.20 4.19
C ALA A 16 -21.78 0.98 4.28
N GLY A 17 -21.43 0.02 5.15
CA GLY A 17 -22.18 -1.22 5.36
C GLY A 17 -22.05 -2.24 4.24
N THR A 18 -21.19 -2.02 3.24
CA THR A 18 -21.03 -2.97 2.11
C THR A 18 -20.39 -4.31 2.49
N LEU A 19 -19.80 -4.44 3.67
CA LEU A 19 -19.36 -5.74 4.20
C LEU A 19 -20.51 -6.77 4.20
N ALA A 20 -21.76 -6.35 4.40
CA ALA A 20 -22.93 -7.21 4.33
C ALA A 20 -23.17 -7.85 2.94
N LYS A 21 -22.52 -7.37 1.88
CA LYS A 21 -22.57 -7.96 0.53
C LYS A 21 -21.59 -9.12 0.35
N LEU A 22 -20.73 -9.41 1.34
CA LEU A 22 -19.76 -10.51 1.27
C LEU A 22 -20.37 -11.85 0.86
N PRO A 23 -21.52 -12.31 1.42
CA PRO A 23 -22.14 -13.55 0.99
C PRO A 23 -22.63 -13.55 -0.46
N GLU A 24 -23.09 -12.40 -0.96
CA GLU A 24 -23.52 -12.26 -2.35
C GLU A 24 -22.31 -12.42 -3.31
N CYS A 25 -21.19 -11.76 -2.97
CA CYS A 25 -19.93 -11.88 -3.73
C CYS A 25 -19.44 -13.34 -3.73
N ALA A 26 -19.44 -13.99 -2.57
CA ALA A 26 -19.04 -15.40 -2.44
C ALA A 26 -19.92 -16.35 -3.28
N LYS A 27 -21.24 -16.15 -3.28
CA LYS A 27 -22.17 -16.91 -4.13
C LYS A 27 -21.89 -16.72 -5.62
N LYS A 28 -21.59 -15.50 -6.04
CA LYS A 28 -21.23 -15.21 -7.45
C LYS A 28 -19.91 -15.85 -7.87
N LEU A 29 -18.99 -16.08 -6.93
CA LEU A 29 -17.77 -16.88 -7.16
C LEU A 29 -18.06 -18.38 -7.26
N GLY A 30 -19.24 -18.82 -6.86
CA GLY A 30 -19.58 -20.24 -6.70
C GLY A 30 -18.98 -20.86 -5.43
N GLY A 31 -18.56 -20.02 -4.46
CA GLY A 31 -17.96 -20.46 -3.21
C GLY A 31 -18.95 -21.00 -2.20
N SER A 32 -18.55 -22.01 -1.45
CA SER A 32 -19.33 -22.65 -0.40
C SER A 32 -18.59 -22.74 0.94
N HIS A 33 -17.27 -22.68 0.92
CA HIS A 33 -16.40 -22.80 2.08
C HIS A 33 -15.26 -21.77 2.02
N ALA A 34 -15.31 -20.79 2.89
CA ALA A 34 -14.32 -19.70 2.96
C ALA A 34 -13.16 -20.03 3.88
N MET A 35 -11.93 -19.71 3.46
CA MET A 35 -10.82 -19.43 4.36
C MET A 35 -10.70 -17.91 4.54
N LEU A 36 -11.00 -17.39 5.75
CA LEU A 36 -10.87 -15.99 6.07
C LEU A 36 -9.47 -15.73 6.64
N ILE A 37 -8.66 -14.97 5.93
CA ILE A 37 -7.28 -14.60 6.31
C ILE A 37 -7.27 -13.14 6.82
N SER A 38 -6.73 -12.93 8.03
CA SER A 38 -6.70 -11.62 8.70
C SER A 38 -5.54 -11.55 9.70
N GLY A 39 -5.43 -10.41 10.39
CA GLY A 39 -4.49 -10.22 11.50
C GLY A 39 -5.16 -10.38 12.88
N PRO A 40 -4.36 -10.64 13.94
CA PRO A 40 -4.87 -10.88 15.29
C PRO A 40 -5.61 -9.67 15.90
N THR A 41 -5.24 -8.46 15.49
CA THR A 41 -5.88 -7.23 15.97
C THR A 41 -7.33 -7.15 15.53
N LEU A 42 -7.63 -7.38 14.26
CA LEU A 42 -9.01 -7.35 13.74
C LEU A 42 -9.86 -8.49 14.32
N ARG A 43 -9.25 -9.62 14.64
CA ARG A 43 -9.91 -10.72 15.38
C ARG A 43 -10.34 -10.24 16.77
N LYS A 44 -9.43 -9.62 17.53
CA LYS A 44 -9.73 -9.10 18.87
C LYS A 44 -10.81 -8.00 18.85
N MET A 45 -10.90 -7.25 17.78
CA MET A 45 -11.91 -6.21 17.58
C MET A 45 -13.27 -6.73 17.12
N GLY A 46 -13.41 -8.04 16.87
CA GLY A 46 -14.65 -8.67 16.42
C GLY A 46 -14.98 -8.46 14.94
N VAL A 47 -14.13 -7.77 14.18
CA VAL A 47 -14.37 -7.50 12.75
C VAL A 47 -14.32 -8.79 11.94
N VAL A 48 -13.38 -9.69 12.28
CA VAL A 48 -13.25 -11.01 11.66
C VAL A 48 -14.49 -11.86 11.93
N ASP A 49 -14.98 -11.86 13.16
CA ASP A 49 -16.18 -12.62 13.55
C ASP A 49 -17.42 -12.10 12.82
N LYS A 50 -17.58 -10.77 12.72
CA LYS A 50 -18.69 -10.15 11.98
C LYS A 50 -18.69 -10.60 10.50
N ALA A 51 -17.54 -10.64 9.84
CA ALA A 51 -17.43 -11.11 8.46
C ALA A 51 -17.73 -12.60 8.34
N ALA A 52 -17.23 -13.42 9.28
CA ALA A 52 -17.49 -14.85 9.32
C ALA A 52 -18.99 -15.16 9.55
N ASP A 53 -19.65 -14.39 10.42
CA ASP A 53 -21.08 -14.59 10.73
C ASP A 53 -21.95 -14.27 9.51
N TYR A 54 -21.65 -13.23 8.72
CA TYR A 54 -22.35 -12.97 7.45
C TYR A 54 -22.30 -14.20 6.50
N LEU A 55 -21.13 -14.85 6.40
CA LEU A 55 -21.00 -16.03 5.53
C LEU A 55 -21.75 -17.25 6.10
N LYS A 56 -21.64 -17.50 7.42
CA LYS A 56 -22.35 -18.60 8.10
C LYS A 56 -23.86 -18.45 8.03
N ASP A 57 -24.39 -17.25 8.23
CA ASP A 57 -25.81 -16.93 8.11
C ASP A 57 -26.35 -17.17 6.69
N ALA A 58 -25.46 -17.06 5.69
CA ALA A 58 -25.75 -17.40 4.31
C ALA A 58 -25.58 -18.88 3.97
N GLY A 59 -25.27 -19.74 4.95
CA GLY A 59 -25.13 -21.19 4.82
C GLY A 59 -23.76 -21.66 4.34
N MET A 60 -22.71 -20.83 4.43
CA MET A 60 -21.36 -21.19 4.03
C MET A 60 -20.52 -21.69 5.22
N ALA A 61 -19.62 -22.63 4.97
CA ALA A 61 -18.59 -23.01 5.94
C ALA A 61 -17.50 -21.91 5.98
N VAL A 62 -16.89 -21.71 7.16
CA VAL A 62 -15.85 -20.70 7.35
C VAL A 62 -14.78 -21.21 8.29
N ASP A 63 -13.55 -21.29 7.79
CA ASP A 63 -12.34 -21.42 8.59
C ASP A 63 -11.62 -20.08 8.65
N ILE A 64 -10.86 -19.88 9.72
CA ILE A 64 -10.25 -18.57 10.02
C ILE A 64 -8.77 -18.76 10.33
N PHE A 65 -7.92 -18.00 9.62
CA PHE A 65 -6.49 -17.88 9.90
C PHE A 65 -6.16 -16.42 10.26
N THR A 66 -5.65 -16.19 11.47
CA THR A 66 -5.38 -14.82 11.96
C THR A 66 -3.94 -14.57 12.40
N ASP A 67 -3.03 -15.49 12.12
CA ASP A 67 -1.63 -15.37 12.52
C ASP A 67 -0.80 -14.60 11.48
N VAL A 68 -1.41 -13.57 10.88
CA VAL A 68 -0.70 -12.69 9.94
C VAL A 68 -0.12 -11.50 10.69
N GLU A 69 1.21 -11.45 10.72
CA GLU A 69 2.00 -10.34 11.26
C GLU A 69 2.13 -9.16 10.29
N ALA A 70 2.54 -8.01 10.80
CA ALA A 70 3.00 -6.92 9.95
C ALA A 70 4.30 -7.34 9.22
N ASN A 71 4.44 -7.00 7.95
CA ASN A 71 5.50 -7.50 7.08
C ASN A 71 5.55 -9.05 7.04
N PRO A 72 4.55 -9.70 6.47
CA PRO A 72 4.35 -11.14 6.59
C PRO A 72 5.49 -11.91 5.94
N SER A 73 5.82 -13.04 6.55
CA SER A 73 6.95 -13.87 6.15
C SER A 73 6.56 -15.03 5.22
N VAL A 74 7.57 -15.61 4.55
CA VAL A 74 7.42 -16.88 3.81
C VAL A 74 6.82 -17.97 4.69
N THR A 75 7.26 -18.05 5.96
CA THR A 75 6.76 -19.03 6.93
C THR A 75 5.27 -18.82 7.23
N THR A 76 4.79 -17.58 7.30
CA THR A 76 3.37 -17.27 7.48
C THR A 76 2.54 -17.72 6.28
N VAL A 77 3.05 -17.52 5.06
CA VAL A 77 2.40 -18.03 3.84
C VAL A 77 2.30 -19.55 3.85
N GLU A 78 3.38 -20.26 4.26
CA GLU A 78 3.39 -21.72 4.35
C GLU A 78 2.34 -22.24 5.35
N LYS A 79 2.31 -21.70 6.56
CA LYS A 79 1.30 -22.05 7.58
C LYS A 79 -0.14 -21.79 7.11
N ALA A 80 -0.37 -20.63 6.49
CA ALA A 80 -1.69 -20.27 5.98
C ALA A 80 -2.09 -21.17 4.80
N THR A 81 -1.14 -21.61 3.97
CA THR A 81 -1.36 -22.56 2.87
C THR A 81 -1.74 -23.95 3.39
N GLU A 82 -1.07 -24.43 4.44
CA GLU A 82 -1.42 -25.69 5.09
C GLU A 82 -2.83 -25.61 5.69
N ALA A 83 -3.11 -24.56 6.45
CA ALA A 83 -4.44 -24.34 7.02
C ALA A 83 -5.55 -24.29 5.94
N TYR A 84 -5.29 -23.64 4.80
CA TYR A 84 -6.21 -23.62 3.66
C TYR A 84 -6.47 -25.01 3.10
N LYS A 85 -5.42 -25.82 2.89
CA LYS A 85 -5.55 -27.17 2.35
C LYS A 85 -6.29 -28.12 3.30
N ASP A 86 -6.00 -28.00 4.60
CA ASP A 86 -6.61 -28.83 5.65
C ASP A 86 -8.09 -28.51 5.86
N SER A 87 -8.50 -27.26 5.68
CA SER A 87 -9.89 -26.83 5.80
C SER A 87 -10.79 -27.35 4.68
N GLY A 88 -10.25 -27.60 3.49
CA GLY A 88 -11.02 -27.87 2.30
C GLY A 88 -11.79 -26.66 1.74
N ALA A 89 -11.40 -25.45 2.10
CA ALA A 89 -11.98 -24.22 1.57
C ALA A 89 -11.84 -24.14 0.05
N ASP A 90 -12.82 -23.50 -0.60
CA ASP A 90 -12.88 -23.35 -2.06
C ASP A 90 -12.62 -21.91 -2.53
N PHE A 91 -12.61 -20.93 -1.60
CA PHE A 91 -12.21 -19.55 -1.86
C PHE A 91 -11.59 -18.89 -0.63
N ILE A 92 -10.93 -17.76 -0.83
CA ILE A 92 -10.27 -17.00 0.21
C ILE A 92 -10.98 -15.64 0.39
N VAL A 93 -11.12 -15.20 1.64
CA VAL A 93 -11.49 -13.83 2.02
C VAL A 93 -10.32 -13.21 2.73
N ALA A 94 -9.71 -12.18 2.14
CA ALA A 94 -8.67 -11.37 2.77
C ALA A 94 -9.31 -10.15 3.46
N LEU A 95 -9.24 -10.07 4.77
CA LEU A 95 -9.80 -8.98 5.57
C LEU A 95 -8.68 -8.28 6.34
N GLY A 96 -8.36 -7.05 5.97
CA GLY A 96 -7.31 -6.30 6.64
C GLY A 96 -6.63 -5.24 5.79
N GLY A 97 -5.43 -4.84 6.20
CA GLY A 97 -4.53 -4.01 5.39
C GLY A 97 -3.75 -4.83 4.35
N GLY A 98 -2.62 -4.30 3.88
CA GLY A 98 -1.79 -4.97 2.87
C GLY A 98 -1.32 -6.37 3.28
N SER A 99 -0.85 -6.56 4.53
CA SER A 99 -0.29 -7.85 4.99
C SER A 99 -1.24 -9.04 4.84
N PRO A 100 -2.49 -9.01 5.33
CA PRO A 100 -3.45 -10.10 5.08
C PRO A 100 -3.77 -10.31 3.60
N MET A 101 -3.81 -9.24 2.81
CA MET A 101 -4.07 -9.36 1.37
C MET A 101 -2.91 -10.01 0.63
N ASP A 102 -1.69 -9.63 0.96
CA ASP A 102 -0.48 -10.20 0.35
C ASP A 102 -0.33 -11.68 0.70
N VAL A 103 -0.57 -12.05 1.97
CA VAL A 103 -0.63 -13.48 2.37
C VAL A 103 -1.72 -14.22 1.63
N ALA A 104 -2.93 -13.66 1.51
CA ALA A 104 -4.05 -14.30 0.83
C ALA A 104 -3.78 -14.56 -0.66
N LYS A 105 -3.15 -13.58 -1.34
CA LYS A 105 -2.69 -13.74 -2.73
C LYS A 105 -1.63 -14.85 -2.84
N ALA A 106 -0.62 -14.84 -1.96
CA ALA A 106 0.42 -15.84 -1.93
C ALA A 106 -0.14 -17.25 -1.64
N VAL A 107 -1.05 -17.37 -0.67
CA VAL A 107 -1.77 -18.63 -0.38
C VAL A 107 -2.56 -19.08 -1.61
N GLY A 108 -3.24 -18.16 -2.30
CA GLY A 108 -3.96 -18.46 -3.54
C GLY A 108 -3.07 -19.07 -4.62
N VAL A 109 -1.79 -18.71 -4.69
CA VAL A 109 -0.78 -19.29 -5.58
C VAL A 109 -0.35 -20.68 -5.06
N THR A 110 0.18 -20.74 -3.84
CA THR A 110 0.83 -21.94 -3.29
C THR A 110 -0.16 -23.08 -3.00
N ALA A 111 -1.41 -22.76 -2.64
CA ALA A 111 -2.45 -23.75 -2.48
C ALA A 111 -2.81 -24.43 -3.81
N LYS A 112 -2.82 -23.66 -4.90
CA LYS A 112 -3.25 -24.15 -6.22
C LYS A 112 -2.13 -24.79 -7.03
N TYR A 113 -0.94 -24.21 -6.99
CA TYR A 113 0.17 -24.62 -7.85
C TYR A 113 1.30 -25.34 -7.09
N GLY A 114 1.26 -25.31 -5.75
CA GLY A 114 2.30 -25.93 -4.90
C GLY A 114 3.57 -25.07 -4.80
N GLY A 115 4.62 -25.63 -4.26
CA GLY A 115 5.92 -24.99 -4.06
C GLY A 115 5.93 -23.91 -2.97
N SER A 116 7.06 -23.24 -2.83
CA SER A 116 7.22 -22.07 -1.98
C SER A 116 6.89 -20.80 -2.77
N ILE A 117 6.36 -19.78 -2.09
CA ILE A 117 6.10 -18.47 -2.74
C ILE A 117 7.38 -17.83 -3.32
N THR A 118 8.55 -18.21 -2.82
CA THR A 118 9.85 -17.77 -3.33
C THR A 118 10.13 -18.21 -4.77
N GLU A 119 9.53 -19.31 -5.22
CA GLU A 119 9.67 -19.82 -6.60
C GLU A 119 8.95 -18.90 -7.62
N TYR A 120 7.97 -18.13 -7.14
CA TYR A 120 7.16 -17.21 -7.95
C TYR A 120 7.68 -15.77 -7.92
N GLU A 121 8.79 -15.49 -7.22
CA GLU A 121 9.39 -14.15 -7.13
C GLU A 121 9.67 -13.54 -8.51
N GLY A 122 9.27 -12.28 -8.69
CA GLY A 122 9.42 -11.52 -9.93
C GLY A 122 8.12 -11.44 -10.73
N ALA A 123 8.23 -11.22 -12.03
CA ALA A 123 7.07 -10.91 -12.87
C ALA A 123 6.58 -12.13 -13.65
N HIS A 124 5.25 -12.31 -13.68
CA HIS A 124 4.52 -13.27 -14.54
C HIS A 124 4.96 -14.73 -14.44
N LYS A 125 5.41 -15.17 -13.24
CA LYS A 125 5.77 -16.56 -12.98
C LYS A 125 4.60 -17.42 -12.46
N VAL A 126 3.47 -16.79 -12.11
CA VAL A 126 2.26 -17.52 -11.68
C VAL A 126 1.61 -18.15 -12.91
N PRO A 127 1.36 -19.49 -12.93
CA PRO A 127 0.93 -20.20 -14.15
C PRO A 127 -0.47 -19.86 -14.65
N GLY A 128 -1.32 -19.25 -13.85
CA GLY A 128 -2.70 -18.89 -14.17
C GLY A 128 -3.46 -18.43 -12.94
N LYS A 129 -4.79 -18.27 -13.06
CA LYS A 129 -5.64 -17.77 -11.98
C LYS A 129 -5.40 -18.51 -10.67
N ILE A 130 -5.25 -17.74 -9.60
CA ILE A 130 -5.11 -18.27 -8.23
C ILE A 130 -6.44 -18.83 -7.70
N VAL A 131 -6.46 -19.29 -6.46
CA VAL A 131 -7.71 -19.57 -5.74
C VAL A 131 -8.58 -18.31 -5.74
N PRO A 132 -9.91 -18.41 -5.98
CA PRO A 132 -10.77 -17.22 -5.98
C PRO A 132 -10.63 -16.41 -4.70
N LEU A 133 -10.46 -15.09 -4.82
CA LEU A 133 -10.16 -14.20 -3.72
C LEU A 133 -11.14 -13.02 -3.67
N ILE A 134 -11.69 -12.76 -2.47
CA ILE A 134 -12.41 -11.51 -2.14
C ILE A 134 -11.52 -10.71 -1.19
N ALA A 135 -11.22 -9.46 -1.53
CA ALA A 135 -10.40 -8.56 -0.73
C ALA A 135 -11.27 -7.49 -0.05
N ILE A 136 -11.04 -7.28 1.25
CA ILE A 136 -11.79 -6.34 2.09
C ILE A 136 -10.78 -5.48 2.86
N PRO A 137 -10.43 -4.28 2.36
CA PRO A 137 -9.49 -3.41 3.02
C PRO A 137 -10.06 -2.82 4.31
N THR A 138 -9.21 -2.71 5.34
CA THR A 138 -9.49 -2.03 6.61
C THR A 138 -8.56 -0.84 6.85
N THR A 139 -7.72 -0.53 5.87
CA THR A 139 -6.86 0.65 5.81
C THR A 139 -6.95 1.27 4.42
N ALA A 140 -6.86 2.59 4.35
CA ALA A 140 -6.79 3.32 3.10
C ALA A 140 -5.31 3.68 2.84
N GLY A 141 -4.59 2.79 2.18
CA GLY A 141 -3.13 2.94 1.99
C GLY A 141 -2.61 2.15 0.80
N THR A 142 -2.43 0.88 0.96
CA THR A 142 -1.70 0.02 0.01
C THR A 142 -2.39 -0.20 -1.34
N GLY A 143 -3.72 -0.08 -1.41
CA GLY A 143 -4.49 -0.45 -2.60
C GLY A 143 -4.36 -1.93 -2.98
N SER A 144 -3.92 -2.81 -2.06
CA SER A 144 -3.65 -4.22 -2.37
C SER A 144 -4.90 -4.96 -2.85
N GLU A 145 -6.10 -4.50 -2.54
CA GLU A 145 -7.36 -5.05 -3.03
C GLU A 145 -7.54 -4.94 -4.55
N VAL A 146 -6.77 -4.06 -5.21
CA VAL A 146 -6.86 -3.83 -6.67
C VAL A 146 -5.52 -3.96 -7.39
N THR A 147 -4.49 -4.40 -6.70
CA THR A 147 -3.16 -4.55 -7.30
C THR A 147 -2.78 -6.00 -7.55
N ALA A 148 -1.92 -6.20 -8.54
CA ALA A 148 -1.42 -7.50 -8.97
C ALA A 148 -0.11 -7.90 -8.26
N PHE A 149 0.14 -7.37 -7.07
CA PHE A 149 1.36 -7.58 -6.29
C PHE A 149 1.07 -8.35 -5.00
N SER A 150 2.05 -9.13 -4.54
CA SER A 150 2.15 -9.68 -3.19
C SER A 150 3.59 -9.49 -2.73
N VAL A 151 3.77 -8.84 -1.56
CA VAL A 151 5.09 -8.53 -0.99
C VAL A 151 5.25 -9.34 0.30
N ILE A 152 6.21 -10.25 0.30
CA ILE A 152 6.46 -11.20 1.40
C ILE A 152 7.93 -11.06 1.86
N THR A 153 8.15 -11.13 3.17
CA THR A 153 9.48 -11.06 3.75
C THR A 153 10.15 -12.44 3.75
N ASP A 154 11.29 -12.54 3.11
CA ASP A 154 12.15 -13.72 3.20
C ASP A 154 13.27 -13.47 4.21
N HIS A 155 13.09 -13.95 5.44
CA HIS A 155 14.06 -13.79 6.52
C HIS A 155 15.37 -14.54 6.26
N SER A 156 15.40 -15.52 5.37
CA SER A 156 16.63 -16.24 5.05
C SER A 156 17.61 -15.39 4.23
N ARG A 157 17.10 -14.35 3.57
CA ARG A 157 17.85 -13.43 2.72
C ARG A 157 17.79 -11.98 3.21
N ASP A 158 17.10 -11.70 4.33
CA ASP A 158 16.78 -10.34 4.80
C ASP A 158 16.21 -9.46 3.67
N TYR A 159 15.26 -10.02 2.91
CA TYR A 159 14.77 -9.43 1.68
C TYR A 159 13.26 -9.46 1.58
N LYS A 160 12.66 -8.37 1.05
CA LYS A 160 11.24 -8.33 0.69
C LYS A 160 11.07 -8.76 -0.77
N LEU A 161 10.70 -10.03 -0.96
CA LEU A 161 10.38 -10.55 -2.29
C LEU A 161 9.03 -10.01 -2.78
N THR A 162 8.95 -9.75 -4.06
CA THR A 162 7.72 -9.32 -4.72
C THR A 162 7.31 -10.33 -5.78
N VAL A 163 6.08 -10.79 -5.71
CA VAL A 163 5.43 -11.55 -6.78
C VAL A 163 4.50 -10.62 -7.53
N PHE A 164 4.70 -10.49 -8.83
CA PHE A 164 3.84 -9.71 -9.72
C PHE A 164 3.19 -10.59 -10.78
N SER A 165 1.87 -10.62 -10.81
CA SER A 165 1.10 -11.26 -11.88
C SER A 165 -0.35 -10.76 -11.85
N TYR A 166 -0.95 -10.49 -13.01
CA TYR A 166 -2.38 -10.19 -13.10
C TYR A 166 -3.28 -11.31 -12.56
N GLU A 167 -2.75 -12.52 -12.45
CA GLU A 167 -3.44 -13.68 -11.86
C GLU A 167 -3.68 -13.53 -10.35
N LEU A 168 -2.94 -12.61 -9.67
CA LEU A 168 -3.11 -12.29 -8.24
C LEU A 168 -4.27 -11.35 -7.95
N LEU A 169 -4.84 -10.72 -8.97
CA LEU A 169 -5.93 -9.76 -8.78
C LEU A 169 -7.14 -10.44 -8.11
N PRO A 170 -7.64 -9.90 -6.98
CA PRO A 170 -8.86 -10.41 -6.36
C PRO A 170 -10.04 -10.34 -7.32
N ALA A 171 -10.93 -11.32 -7.29
CA ALA A 171 -12.14 -11.30 -8.12
C ALA A 171 -13.16 -10.25 -7.68
N TYR A 172 -13.20 -9.99 -6.37
CA TYR A 172 -14.03 -8.96 -5.75
C TYR A 172 -13.23 -8.14 -4.76
N ALA A 173 -13.49 -6.83 -4.75
CA ALA A 173 -13.06 -5.91 -3.70
C ALA A 173 -14.29 -5.27 -3.04
N ILE A 174 -14.38 -5.34 -1.71
CA ILE A 174 -15.47 -4.75 -0.92
C ILE A 174 -14.86 -3.66 -0.04
N LEU A 175 -15.15 -2.41 -0.38
CA LEU A 175 -14.60 -1.21 0.27
C LEU A 175 -15.66 -0.60 1.18
N ASP A 176 -15.62 -0.96 2.46
CA ASP A 176 -16.53 -0.47 3.48
C ASP A 176 -15.82 0.54 4.40
N PRO A 177 -16.12 1.85 4.28
CA PRO A 177 -15.46 2.88 5.08
C PRO A 177 -15.70 2.74 6.59
N GLU A 178 -16.74 2.03 7.03
CA GLU A 178 -16.96 1.75 8.46
C GLU A 178 -15.79 0.95 9.06
N LEU A 179 -15.11 0.13 8.27
CA LEU A 179 -13.98 -0.70 8.72
C LEU A 179 -12.72 0.12 9.03
N LEU A 180 -12.63 1.36 8.54
CA LEU A 180 -11.50 2.26 8.78
C LEU A 180 -11.63 3.01 10.11
N THR A 181 -12.85 3.12 10.66
CA THR A 181 -13.15 3.99 11.80
C THR A 181 -12.43 3.60 13.09
N SER A 182 -12.04 2.34 13.19
CA SER A 182 -11.38 1.77 14.38
C SER A 182 -9.84 1.89 14.34
N ALA A 183 -9.26 2.34 13.21
CA ALA A 183 -7.81 2.48 13.09
C ALA A 183 -7.28 3.60 14.00
N PRO A 184 -6.13 3.43 14.68
CA PRO A 184 -5.44 4.52 15.36
C PRO A 184 -5.11 5.67 14.41
N ALA A 185 -5.04 6.91 14.96
CA ALA A 185 -4.70 8.09 14.14
C ALA A 185 -3.36 7.95 13.39
N SER A 186 -2.35 7.38 14.07
CA SER A 186 -1.03 7.15 13.46
C SER A 186 -1.07 6.15 12.29
N VAL A 187 -1.93 5.14 12.38
CA VAL A 187 -2.14 4.18 11.27
C VAL A 187 -2.89 4.86 10.12
N ALA A 188 -3.92 5.65 10.44
CA ALA A 188 -4.67 6.39 9.43
C ALA A 188 -3.78 7.41 8.70
N ALA A 189 -2.91 8.12 9.42
CA ALA A 189 -1.93 9.05 8.85
C ALA A 189 -0.92 8.33 7.94
N ALA A 190 -0.24 7.30 8.47
CA ALA A 190 0.77 6.56 7.71
C ALA A 190 0.19 5.89 6.45
N CYS A 191 -0.98 5.25 6.54
CA CYS A 191 -1.62 4.65 5.38
C CYS A 191 -2.15 5.70 4.40
N GLY A 192 -2.77 6.77 4.91
CA GLY A 192 -3.35 7.81 4.05
C GLY A 192 -2.32 8.57 3.25
N ILE A 193 -1.20 8.95 3.88
CA ILE A 193 -0.11 9.61 3.17
C ILE A 193 0.59 8.66 2.19
N ASP A 194 0.72 7.36 2.53
CA ASP A 194 1.22 6.34 1.62
C ASP A 194 0.38 6.25 0.34
N ALA A 195 -0.95 6.23 0.48
CA ALA A 195 -1.85 6.25 -0.68
C ALA A 195 -1.71 7.55 -1.51
N PHE A 196 -1.50 8.70 -0.86
CA PHE A 196 -1.21 9.94 -1.56
C PHE A 196 0.08 9.84 -2.37
N ILE A 197 1.14 9.30 -1.76
CA ILE A 197 2.45 9.13 -2.41
C ILE A 197 2.37 8.13 -3.56
N HIS A 198 1.59 7.05 -3.43
CA HIS A 198 1.30 6.15 -4.55
C HIS A 198 0.75 6.90 -5.76
N ALA A 199 -0.22 7.79 -5.53
CA ALA A 199 -0.83 8.58 -6.59
C ALA A 199 0.14 9.63 -7.16
N GLU A 200 0.87 10.34 -6.29
CA GLU A 200 1.85 11.35 -6.67
C GLU A 200 2.96 10.75 -7.51
N GLU A 201 3.63 9.67 -7.04
CA GLU A 201 4.71 9.03 -7.80
C GLU A 201 4.20 8.44 -9.12
N ALA A 202 3.00 7.83 -9.14
CA ALA A 202 2.38 7.36 -10.38
C ALA A 202 2.13 8.52 -11.36
N TYR A 203 1.70 9.68 -10.85
CA TYR A 203 1.41 10.85 -11.65
C TYR A 203 2.67 11.45 -12.27
N VAL A 204 3.76 11.60 -11.51
CA VAL A 204 5.03 12.15 -12.02
C VAL A 204 5.91 11.13 -12.75
N SER A 205 5.54 9.85 -12.74
CA SER A 205 6.30 8.78 -13.37
C SER A 205 6.53 9.00 -14.85
N THR A 206 7.73 8.63 -15.36
CA THR A 206 7.99 8.61 -16.81
C THR A 206 7.22 7.53 -17.55
N ALA A 207 6.61 6.56 -16.83
CA ALA A 207 5.71 5.54 -17.37
C ALA A 207 4.23 5.94 -17.27
N ALA A 208 3.93 7.16 -16.83
CA ALA A 208 2.56 7.66 -16.73
C ALA A 208 1.84 7.68 -18.09
N SER A 209 0.54 7.49 -18.05
CA SER A 209 -0.35 7.50 -19.21
C SER A 209 -1.61 8.31 -18.88
N PRO A 210 -2.40 8.77 -19.85
CA PRO A 210 -3.65 9.46 -19.59
C PRO A 210 -4.61 8.68 -18.70
N PHE A 211 -4.56 7.34 -18.74
CA PHE A 211 -5.36 6.48 -17.89
C PHE A 211 -4.87 6.53 -16.43
N SER A 212 -3.56 6.31 -16.21
CA SER A 212 -2.98 6.40 -14.86
C SER A 212 -3.08 7.81 -14.29
N ASP A 213 -2.91 8.85 -15.14
CA ASP A 213 -3.06 10.25 -14.73
C ASP A 213 -4.46 10.55 -14.20
N ALA A 214 -5.51 10.10 -14.90
CA ALA A 214 -6.89 10.31 -14.47
C ALA A 214 -7.17 9.65 -13.10
N MET A 215 -6.61 8.45 -12.85
CA MET A 215 -6.74 7.75 -11.58
C MET A 215 -5.92 8.46 -10.48
N ALA A 216 -4.68 8.84 -10.77
CA ALA A 216 -3.78 9.50 -9.84
C ALA A 216 -4.30 10.89 -9.42
N GLU A 217 -4.75 11.71 -10.36
CA GLU A 217 -5.32 13.03 -10.08
C GLU A 217 -6.56 12.90 -9.17
N LYS A 218 -7.47 11.96 -9.48
CA LYS A 218 -8.65 11.73 -8.63
C LYS A 218 -8.31 11.17 -7.26
N ALA A 219 -7.29 10.33 -7.16
CA ALA A 219 -6.78 9.84 -5.89
C ALA A 219 -6.23 10.98 -5.03
N MET A 220 -5.37 11.83 -5.60
CA MET A 220 -4.79 12.98 -4.89
C MET A 220 -5.86 14.00 -4.44
N GLU A 221 -6.86 14.28 -5.28
CA GLU A 221 -8.00 15.14 -4.92
C GLU A 221 -8.76 14.59 -3.70
N LEU A 222 -9.10 13.28 -3.72
CA LEU A 222 -9.86 12.66 -2.64
C LEU A 222 -9.05 12.57 -1.34
N ILE A 223 -7.79 12.15 -1.44
CA ILE A 223 -6.93 11.99 -0.27
C ILE A 223 -6.51 13.35 0.28
N GLY A 224 -5.97 14.25 -0.56
CA GLY A 224 -5.49 15.55 -0.14
C GLY A 224 -6.57 16.39 0.55
N GLY A 225 -7.78 16.38 0.00
CA GLY A 225 -8.93 17.09 0.60
C GLY A 225 -9.50 16.48 1.88
N ASN A 226 -9.14 15.24 2.23
CA ASN A 226 -9.78 14.53 3.34
C ASN A 226 -8.83 13.93 4.39
N ILE A 227 -7.54 13.79 4.11
CA ILE A 227 -6.60 13.12 5.03
C ILE A 227 -6.53 13.82 6.39
N ARG A 228 -6.46 15.15 6.44
CA ARG A 228 -6.46 15.92 7.68
C ARG A 228 -7.73 15.68 8.50
N ARG A 229 -8.91 15.73 7.86
CA ARG A 229 -10.21 15.44 8.48
C ARG A 229 -10.27 14.02 9.02
N PHE A 230 -9.86 13.05 8.21
CA PHE A 230 -9.89 11.64 8.58
C PHE A 230 -8.93 11.34 9.73
N VAL A 231 -7.70 11.87 9.72
CA VAL A 231 -6.75 11.69 10.82
C VAL A 231 -7.22 12.39 12.09
N ALA A 232 -7.84 13.57 11.99
CA ALA A 232 -8.43 14.25 13.14
C ALA A 232 -9.65 13.51 13.71
N ARG A 233 -10.49 12.90 12.83
CA ARG A 233 -11.75 12.23 13.22
C ARG A 233 -12.01 11.00 12.36
N ARG A 234 -11.51 9.80 12.76
CA ARG A 234 -11.73 8.52 12.03
C ARG A 234 -13.19 8.13 11.86
N THR A 235 -14.11 8.62 12.72
CA THR A 235 -15.55 8.37 12.61
C THR A 235 -16.28 9.28 11.62
N ASP A 236 -15.55 10.16 10.92
CA ASP A 236 -16.06 10.90 9.78
C ASP A 236 -16.15 9.97 8.57
N LEU A 237 -17.35 9.39 8.34
CA LEU A 237 -17.54 8.37 7.30
C LEU A 237 -17.37 8.94 5.89
N GLU A 238 -17.68 10.21 5.67
CA GLU A 238 -17.45 10.87 4.37
C GLU A 238 -15.95 10.95 4.07
N ALA A 239 -15.15 11.39 5.05
CA ALA A 239 -13.71 11.42 4.91
C ALA A 239 -13.12 10.01 4.77
N ALA A 240 -13.63 9.02 5.54
CA ALA A 240 -13.20 7.63 5.43
C ALA A 240 -13.48 7.03 4.05
N GLU A 241 -14.66 7.31 3.46
CA GLU A 241 -15.03 6.86 2.12
C GLU A 241 -14.15 7.52 1.04
N ALA A 242 -13.87 8.83 1.19
CA ALA A 242 -12.97 9.53 0.29
C ALA A 242 -11.54 8.96 0.36
N MET A 243 -11.01 8.72 1.56
CA MET A 243 -9.69 8.10 1.76
C MET A 243 -9.62 6.71 1.14
N LEU A 244 -10.62 5.86 1.38
CA LEU A 244 -10.66 4.49 0.87
C LEU A 244 -10.77 4.45 -0.65
N THR A 245 -11.63 5.30 -1.22
CA THR A 245 -11.79 5.43 -2.67
C THR A 245 -10.53 6.04 -3.32
N GLY A 246 -9.91 7.02 -2.66
CA GLY A 246 -8.63 7.59 -3.11
C GLY A 246 -7.51 6.54 -3.12
N SER A 247 -7.41 5.71 -2.07
CA SER A 247 -6.46 4.59 -2.02
C SER A 247 -6.69 3.57 -3.14
N LEU A 248 -7.94 3.25 -3.45
CA LEU A 248 -8.32 2.41 -4.59
C LEU A 248 -7.79 2.99 -5.91
N PHE A 249 -8.05 4.28 -6.18
CA PHE A 249 -7.59 4.92 -7.41
C PHE A 249 -6.07 5.03 -7.48
N ALA A 250 -5.39 5.30 -6.34
CA ALA A 250 -3.94 5.28 -6.25
C ALA A 250 -3.36 3.90 -6.58
N GLY A 251 -3.98 2.83 -6.04
CA GLY A 251 -3.64 1.44 -6.33
C GLY A 251 -3.72 1.11 -7.81
N ILE A 252 -4.79 1.56 -8.47
CA ILE A 252 -4.96 1.41 -9.92
C ILE A 252 -3.89 2.21 -10.67
N ALA A 253 -3.65 3.48 -10.30
CA ALA A 253 -2.70 4.35 -10.98
C ALA A 253 -1.27 3.75 -11.00
N PHE A 254 -0.74 3.40 -9.81
CA PHE A 254 0.63 2.90 -9.73
C PHE A 254 0.81 1.49 -10.31
N SER A 255 -0.26 0.70 -10.39
CA SER A 255 -0.19 -0.62 -11.05
C SER A 255 0.21 -0.51 -12.53
N PHE A 256 -0.05 0.63 -13.16
CA PHE A 256 0.28 0.88 -14.57
C PHE A 256 1.43 1.88 -14.76
N ALA A 257 1.54 2.89 -13.91
CA ALA A 257 2.59 3.90 -14.00
C ALA A 257 3.83 3.58 -13.16
N ARG A 258 3.76 2.59 -12.26
CA ARG A 258 4.80 2.27 -11.28
C ARG A 258 5.01 3.40 -10.27
N LEU A 259 5.98 3.26 -9.40
CA LEU A 259 6.37 4.21 -8.36
C LEU A 259 7.75 4.80 -8.68
N GLY A 260 8.29 5.63 -7.82
CA GLY A 260 9.54 6.34 -8.02
C GLY A 260 10.57 6.14 -6.91
N ASN A 261 11.36 7.19 -6.69
CA ASN A 261 12.45 7.19 -5.71
C ASN A 261 11.95 7.10 -4.26
N VAL A 262 10.77 7.63 -3.94
CA VAL A 262 10.23 7.57 -2.56
C VAL A 262 10.10 6.12 -2.13
N HIS A 263 9.40 5.31 -2.91
CA HIS A 263 9.23 3.89 -2.59
C HIS A 263 10.53 3.10 -2.73
N ALA A 264 11.38 3.43 -3.70
CA ALA A 264 12.67 2.78 -3.84
C ALA A 264 13.55 2.97 -2.60
N MET A 265 13.51 4.16 -1.99
CA MET A 265 14.31 4.51 -0.81
C MET A 265 13.64 4.10 0.51
N SER A 266 12.33 4.09 0.61
CA SER A 266 11.62 3.74 1.85
C SER A 266 11.68 2.25 2.18
N HIS A 267 11.73 1.36 1.19
CA HIS A 267 11.82 -0.08 1.41
C HIS A 267 13.06 -0.47 2.24
N PRO A 268 14.28 0.00 1.90
CA PRO A 268 15.46 -0.22 2.75
C PRO A 268 15.32 0.38 4.15
N VAL A 269 14.78 1.60 4.30
CA VAL A 269 14.53 2.20 5.63
C VAL A 269 13.67 1.29 6.49
N SER A 270 12.57 0.78 5.93
CA SER A 270 11.69 -0.16 6.64
C SER A 270 12.38 -1.48 6.97
N ALA A 271 13.23 -1.99 6.07
CA ALA A 271 13.94 -3.26 6.27
C ALA A 271 15.03 -3.15 7.35
N PHE A 272 15.87 -2.11 7.32
CA PHE A 272 16.99 -1.94 8.25
C PHE A 272 16.56 -1.45 9.63
N PHE A 273 15.53 -0.59 9.69
CA PHE A 273 15.18 0.11 10.93
C PHE A 273 13.78 -0.18 11.45
N ASN A 274 13.01 -1.02 10.74
CA ASN A 274 11.62 -1.35 11.09
C ASN A 274 10.68 -0.12 11.20
N VAL A 275 11.01 0.96 10.49
CA VAL A 275 10.11 2.12 10.36
C VAL A 275 8.87 1.69 9.58
N ALA A 276 7.69 2.12 10.03
CA ALA A 276 6.44 1.86 9.32
C ALA A 276 6.53 2.43 7.88
N HIS A 277 6.13 1.63 6.89
CA HIS A 277 6.34 1.93 5.47
C HIS A 277 5.81 3.32 5.06
N GLY A 278 4.56 3.63 5.40
CA GLY A 278 3.97 4.93 5.07
C GLY A 278 4.66 6.10 5.79
N VAL A 279 5.22 5.89 6.99
CA VAL A 279 6.04 6.91 7.68
C VAL A 279 7.36 7.14 6.93
N ALA A 280 8.04 6.06 6.53
CA ALA A 280 9.27 6.17 5.75
C ALA A 280 9.04 6.89 4.42
N ASN A 281 7.95 6.57 3.73
CA ASN A 281 7.55 7.26 2.50
C ASN A 281 7.28 8.75 2.75
N ALA A 282 6.52 9.08 3.78
CA ALA A 282 6.12 10.45 4.09
C ALA A 282 7.31 11.36 4.43
N VAL A 283 8.27 10.84 5.20
CA VAL A 283 9.49 11.59 5.56
C VAL A 283 10.42 11.81 4.36
N LEU A 284 10.49 10.83 3.46
CA LEU A 284 11.31 10.93 2.24
C LEU A 284 10.67 11.83 1.17
N LEU A 285 9.35 11.94 1.14
CA LEU A 285 8.62 12.64 0.07
C LEU A 285 9.10 14.09 -0.15
N PRO A 286 9.21 14.98 0.86
CA PRO A 286 9.61 16.38 0.62
C PRO A 286 11.02 16.48 0.04
N VAL A 287 11.95 15.62 0.46
CA VAL A 287 13.32 15.58 -0.04
C VAL A 287 13.37 15.15 -1.51
N ILE A 288 12.56 14.17 -1.85
CA ILE A 288 12.51 13.64 -3.22
C ILE A 288 11.71 14.55 -4.14
N ALA A 289 10.64 15.18 -3.65
CA ALA A 289 9.91 16.21 -4.40
C ALA A 289 10.83 17.37 -4.77
N GLU A 290 11.66 17.84 -3.84
CA GLU A 290 12.67 18.89 -4.11
C GLU A 290 13.70 18.41 -5.16
N TYR A 291 14.16 17.16 -5.06
CA TYR A 291 15.07 16.58 -6.05
C TYR A 291 14.42 16.52 -7.44
N ASN A 292 13.18 16.09 -7.52
CA ASN A 292 12.43 15.93 -8.76
C ASN A 292 11.93 17.25 -9.36
N ALA A 293 11.88 18.34 -8.59
CA ALA A 293 11.41 19.66 -9.04
C ALA A 293 12.10 20.16 -10.31
N LEU A 294 13.38 19.81 -10.50
CA LEU A 294 14.13 20.16 -11.72
C LEU A 294 13.65 19.42 -12.98
N ALA A 295 12.85 18.38 -12.82
CA ALA A 295 12.27 17.60 -13.92
C ALA A 295 10.75 17.78 -14.03
N ASP A 296 10.18 18.72 -13.25
CA ASP A 296 8.75 19.01 -13.32
C ASP A 296 8.38 19.63 -14.68
N HIS A 297 7.23 19.22 -15.18
CA HIS A 297 6.62 19.69 -16.44
C HIS A 297 5.23 20.28 -16.20
N GLY A 298 5.05 21.01 -15.06
CA GLY A 298 3.79 21.64 -14.67
C GLY A 298 2.83 20.69 -13.94
N ARG A 299 3.28 19.49 -13.52
CA ARG A 299 2.46 18.55 -12.72
C ARG A 299 2.37 18.95 -11.26
N TYR A 300 3.40 19.60 -10.74
CA TYR A 300 3.49 20.00 -9.33
C TYR A 300 2.43 21.01 -8.91
N LEU A 301 2.04 21.93 -9.79
CA LEU A 301 0.95 22.87 -9.53
C LEU A 301 -0.37 22.12 -9.17
N LYS A 302 -0.70 21.08 -9.90
CA LYS A 302 -1.91 20.31 -9.61
C LYS A 302 -1.81 19.58 -8.27
N ILE A 303 -0.65 18.93 -8.01
CA ILE A 303 -0.41 18.23 -6.74
C ILE A 303 -0.53 19.21 -5.58
N TYR A 304 0.10 20.39 -5.69
CA TYR A 304 0.01 21.47 -4.70
C TYR A 304 -1.45 21.83 -4.41
N ASN A 305 -2.25 22.07 -5.45
CA ASN A 305 -3.63 22.52 -5.32
C ASN A 305 -4.55 21.42 -4.72
N TYR A 306 -4.15 20.14 -4.69
CA TYR A 306 -4.89 19.08 -4.01
C TYR A 306 -4.62 19.02 -2.49
N ILE A 307 -3.44 19.47 -2.02
CA ILE A 307 -3.07 19.37 -0.60
C ILE A 307 -3.03 20.71 0.13
N SER A 308 -2.85 21.80 -0.61
CA SER A 308 -2.83 23.14 -0.04
C SER A 308 -4.25 23.64 0.27
N PRO A 309 -4.47 24.26 1.44
CA PRO A 309 -5.75 24.89 1.75
C PRO A 309 -6.03 26.13 0.88
N ILE A 310 -5.00 26.70 0.27
CA ILE A 310 -5.08 27.89 -0.59
C ILE A 310 -4.54 27.52 -1.97
N PRO A 311 -5.41 27.31 -2.98
CA PRO A 311 -4.96 27.05 -4.33
C PRO A 311 -4.30 28.29 -4.95
N VAL A 312 -3.35 28.06 -5.86
CA VAL A 312 -2.64 29.10 -6.60
C VAL A 312 -2.79 28.89 -8.10
N TYR A 313 -2.55 29.95 -8.88
CA TYR A 313 -2.52 29.90 -10.34
C TYR A 313 -1.09 29.67 -10.85
N GLU A 314 -0.98 29.35 -12.14
CA GLU A 314 0.29 28.98 -12.77
C GLU A 314 1.37 30.09 -12.67
N ASP A 315 0.97 31.35 -12.76
CA ASP A 315 1.84 32.52 -12.66
C ASP A 315 2.32 32.84 -11.24
N GLU A 316 1.71 32.23 -10.22
CA GLU A 316 2.04 32.38 -8.79
C GLU A 316 2.80 31.15 -8.24
N PHE A 317 2.85 30.06 -9.00
CA PHE A 317 3.38 28.78 -8.51
C PHE A 317 4.87 28.62 -8.81
N GLU A 318 5.61 28.26 -7.77
CA GLU A 318 6.99 27.75 -7.88
C GLU A 318 7.08 26.31 -7.37
N PRO A 319 7.84 25.41 -8.02
CA PRO A 319 7.88 23.97 -7.65
C PRO A 319 8.24 23.70 -6.19
N LEU A 320 9.02 24.56 -5.54
CA LEU A 320 9.35 24.40 -4.12
C LEU A 320 8.18 24.68 -3.18
N MET A 321 7.15 25.38 -3.63
CA MET A 321 5.91 25.56 -2.84
C MET A 321 5.24 24.21 -2.55
N LEU A 322 5.32 23.23 -3.48
CA LEU A 322 4.84 21.88 -3.22
C LEU A 322 5.60 21.20 -2.08
N VAL A 323 6.92 21.40 -2.01
CA VAL A 323 7.75 20.81 -0.96
C VAL A 323 7.34 21.33 0.42
N ASP A 324 7.06 22.61 0.54
CA ASP A 324 6.60 23.22 1.78
C ASP A 324 5.19 22.77 2.15
N ALA A 325 4.28 22.67 1.18
CA ALA A 325 2.94 22.14 1.40
C ALA A 325 2.94 20.66 1.84
N ILE A 326 3.88 19.85 1.36
CA ILE A 326 4.07 18.45 1.80
C ILE A 326 4.56 18.42 3.26
N ARG A 327 5.50 19.28 3.64
CA ARG A 327 5.98 19.38 5.04
C ARG A 327 4.85 19.79 5.98
N GLU A 328 4.07 20.80 5.60
CA GLU A 328 2.89 21.23 6.37
C GLU A 328 1.86 20.09 6.51
N LEU A 329 1.58 19.36 5.42
CA LEU A 329 0.68 18.21 5.48
C LEU A 329 1.19 17.13 6.44
N ASN A 330 2.49 16.80 6.38
CA ASN A 330 3.11 15.82 7.26
C ASN A 330 3.01 16.25 8.75
N GLU A 331 3.26 17.50 9.05
CA GLU A 331 3.12 18.07 10.40
C GLU A 331 1.67 17.97 10.89
N ASP A 332 0.69 18.39 10.08
CA ASP A 332 -0.75 18.36 10.41
C ASP A 332 -1.25 16.96 10.75
N ILE A 333 -0.73 15.93 10.12
CA ILE A 333 -1.14 14.54 10.36
C ILE A 333 -0.22 13.79 11.33
N GLY A 334 0.78 14.46 11.90
CA GLY A 334 1.66 13.92 12.94
C GLY A 334 2.73 12.95 12.45
N ILE A 335 3.21 13.12 11.22
CA ILE A 335 4.38 12.42 10.68
C ILE A 335 5.66 13.03 11.25
N PRO A 336 6.68 12.23 11.62
CA PRO A 336 7.97 12.75 12.04
C PRO A 336 8.63 13.67 10.98
N GLU A 337 9.37 14.69 11.44
CA GLU A 337 9.99 15.67 10.58
C GLU A 337 11.10 15.09 9.70
N ASP A 338 11.89 14.14 10.24
CA ASP A 338 13.04 13.54 9.60
C ASP A 338 13.18 12.02 9.84
N LEU A 339 14.08 11.38 9.12
CA LEU A 339 14.35 9.94 9.25
C LEU A 339 14.95 9.58 10.61
N THR A 340 15.77 10.43 11.21
CA THR A 340 16.40 10.16 12.51
C THR A 340 15.32 10.02 13.59
N ILE A 341 14.36 10.95 13.62
CA ILE A 341 13.22 10.91 14.53
C ILE A 341 12.37 9.66 14.25
N ALA A 342 12.05 9.39 12.99
CA ALA A 342 11.25 8.24 12.60
C ALA A 342 11.90 6.90 13.01
N ILE A 343 13.21 6.77 12.81
CA ILE A 343 14.00 5.58 13.18
C ILE A 343 14.01 5.40 14.70
N ARG A 344 14.29 6.46 15.47
CA ARG A 344 14.29 6.42 16.93
C ARG A 344 12.93 6.05 17.50
N GLN A 345 11.85 6.58 16.93
CA GLN A 345 10.49 6.19 17.34
C GLN A 345 10.19 4.71 17.05
N ALA A 346 10.65 4.18 15.93
CA ALA A 346 10.45 2.78 15.55
C ALA A 346 11.19 1.81 16.50
N LYS A 347 12.33 2.23 17.06
CA LYS A 347 13.14 1.42 18.01
C LYS A 347 12.53 1.28 19.41
N LYS A 348 11.45 1.99 19.73
CA LYS A 348 10.65 1.85 20.98
C LYS A 348 11.48 1.92 22.27
N GLY A 349 12.50 2.78 22.32
CA GLY A 349 13.33 3.02 23.50
C GLY A 349 14.70 2.33 23.48
N GLU A 350 15.04 1.58 22.45
CA GLU A 350 16.41 1.23 22.16
C GLU A 350 17.13 2.44 21.63
N GLU A 351 18.28 2.80 22.23
CA GLU A 351 19.11 3.90 21.74
C GLU A 351 19.81 3.49 20.42
N ILE A 352 19.76 4.37 19.43
CA ILE A 352 20.50 4.25 18.20
C ILE A 352 21.26 5.56 17.94
N SER A 353 22.56 5.48 17.68
CA SER A 353 23.37 6.66 17.40
C SER A 353 23.27 7.11 15.95
N ASP A 354 23.62 8.38 15.68
CA ASP A 354 23.64 8.91 14.32
C ASP A 354 24.65 8.16 13.47
N GLU A 355 25.82 7.81 14.03
CA GLU A 355 26.85 7.03 13.33
C GLU A 355 26.33 5.63 12.92
N GLU A 356 25.51 5.00 13.75
CA GLU A 356 24.90 3.71 13.43
C GLU A 356 23.90 3.86 12.26
N ILE A 357 23.08 4.89 12.27
CA ILE A 357 22.15 5.20 11.17
C ILE A 357 22.94 5.46 9.88
N GLU A 358 23.92 6.37 9.93
CA GLU A 358 24.74 6.74 8.78
C GLU A 358 25.51 5.54 8.20
N SER A 359 25.96 4.61 9.05
CA SER A 359 26.67 3.41 8.61
C SER A 359 25.87 2.50 7.68
N LYS A 360 24.53 2.64 7.66
CA LYS A 360 23.63 1.85 6.81
C LYS A 360 23.29 2.52 5.48
N ILE A 361 23.56 3.82 5.33
CA ILE A 361 23.13 4.60 4.14
C ILE A 361 23.66 4.00 2.85
N ASP A 362 24.94 3.59 2.80
CA ASP A 362 25.51 3.04 1.56
C ASP A 362 24.84 1.72 1.15
N ALA A 363 24.54 0.84 2.12
CA ALA A 363 23.82 -0.40 1.88
C ALA A 363 22.36 -0.16 1.48
N MET A 364 21.69 0.79 2.16
CA MET A 364 20.32 1.21 1.78
C MET A 364 20.29 1.78 0.37
N ALA A 365 21.30 2.57 -0.04
CA ALA A 365 21.38 3.10 -1.40
C ALA A 365 21.60 1.98 -2.44
N ASP A 366 22.41 0.97 -2.12
CA ASP A 366 22.56 -0.20 -2.99
C ASP A 366 21.25 -0.97 -3.17
N ASP A 367 20.47 -1.13 -2.11
CA ASP A 367 19.18 -1.81 -2.18
C ASP A 367 18.14 -0.97 -2.92
N ALA A 368 18.09 0.35 -2.69
CA ALA A 368 17.22 1.26 -3.43
C ALA A 368 17.51 1.19 -4.95
N MET A 369 18.78 1.13 -5.35
CA MET A 369 19.16 1.03 -6.77
C MET A 369 18.76 -0.28 -7.43
N LYS A 370 18.47 -1.34 -6.68
CA LYS A 370 17.92 -2.61 -7.22
C LYS A 370 16.43 -2.51 -7.50
N SER A 371 15.76 -1.51 -6.94
CA SER A 371 14.33 -1.31 -7.16
C SER A 371 14.04 -0.92 -8.60
N GLY A 372 13.09 -1.63 -9.22
CA GLY A 372 12.61 -1.26 -10.54
C GLY A 372 11.96 0.13 -10.60
N ASN A 373 11.59 0.71 -9.47
CA ASN A 373 10.95 2.04 -9.37
C ASN A 373 11.90 3.18 -9.77
N ILE A 374 13.19 3.06 -9.48
CA ILE A 374 14.22 4.05 -9.87
C ILE A 374 14.17 4.38 -11.37
N ALA A 375 13.88 3.38 -12.21
CA ALA A 375 13.94 3.52 -13.66
C ALA A 375 12.83 4.43 -14.24
N VAL A 376 11.76 4.68 -13.49
CA VAL A 376 10.63 5.50 -13.94
C VAL A 376 10.47 6.79 -13.13
N ASN A 377 11.38 7.08 -12.21
CA ASN A 377 11.42 8.36 -11.52
C ASN A 377 11.63 9.51 -12.52
N PRO A 378 10.93 10.66 -12.40
CA PRO A 378 11.01 11.74 -13.39
C PRO A 378 12.43 12.28 -13.58
N ARG A 379 13.21 12.38 -12.50
CA ARG A 379 14.63 12.74 -12.56
C ARG A 379 15.49 11.50 -12.36
N SER A 380 16.36 11.21 -13.33
CA SER A 380 17.29 10.08 -13.25
C SER A 380 18.20 10.17 -12.03
N SER A 381 18.40 9.05 -11.34
CA SER A 381 19.17 8.96 -10.11
C SER A 381 20.30 7.94 -10.24
N ARG A 382 21.48 8.30 -9.74
CA ARG A 382 22.61 7.38 -9.54
C ARG A 382 22.75 7.09 -8.05
N LYS A 383 23.45 6.02 -7.66
CA LYS A 383 23.69 5.68 -6.25
C LYS A 383 24.14 6.88 -5.42
N GLN A 384 25.06 7.70 -5.94
CA GLN A 384 25.54 8.90 -5.23
C GLN A 384 24.44 9.94 -4.97
N ASP A 385 23.46 10.03 -5.85
CA ASP A 385 22.33 10.94 -5.67
C ASP A 385 21.42 10.39 -4.56
N ILE A 386 21.15 9.07 -4.55
CA ILE A 386 20.38 8.40 -3.49
C ILE A 386 21.05 8.54 -2.12
N VAL A 387 22.37 8.34 -2.04
CA VAL A 387 23.14 8.56 -0.79
C VAL A 387 22.93 9.99 -0.26
N LYS A 388 23.07 11.02 -1.13
CA LYS A 388 22.86 12.42 -0.74
C LYS A 388 21.42 12.69 -0.28
N LEU A 389 20.42 12.04 -0.92
CA LEU A 389 19.02 12.18 -0.54
C LEU A 389 18.74 11.58 0.85
N TYR A 390 19.37 10.44 1.18
CA TYR A 390 19.29 9.90 2.54
C TYR A 390 19.89 10.85 3.58
N TYR A 391 21.10 11.37 3.35
CA TYR A 391 21.70 12.37 4.25
C TYR A 391 20.86 13.64 4.40
N LYS A 392 20.15 14.05 3.36
CA LYS A 392 19.26 15.20 3.41
C LYS A 392 17.97 14.93 4.18
N ALA A 393 17.58 13.67 4.30
CA ALA A 393 16.37 13.23 5.00
C ALA A 393 16.62 12.93 6.49
N LEU A 394 17.90 12.84 6.94
CA LEU A 394 18.30 12.75 8.35
C LEU A 394 18.24 14.12 9.00
#